data_c7981f32cc9fc5c9a4d94fc8418db4fd
#
_entry.id   c7981f32cc9fc5c9a4d94fc8418db4fd
#
_cell.length_a   1.000
_cell.length_b   1.000
_cell.length_c   1.000
_cell.angle_alpha   90.00
_cell.angle_beta   90.00
_cell.angle_gamma   90.00
#
_symmetry.space_group_name_H-M   'P 1'
#
loop_
_entity.id
_entity.type
_entity.pdbx_description
1 polymer ?
#
loop_
_entity_poly.entity_id
_entity_poly.type
_entity_poly.pdbx_seq_one_letter_code
_entity_poly.pdbx_strand_id
1 'polypeptide(L)'
;MPIDVGSILIDSYPIEVLKELSVKQAINEHATLKLQATLKSDIKDKPIYEAKENQLVTVQSRKEGTEGEIIFTGIVEFVQIRQFHSVYEIELIAKSSTILLDRQYRSRSFQNKAMKYIDVVKFCLKNYGKTDVICTAGQTKKTEQFILQYEETDWAFFKRLASHHHVGLVPEIQQAGIKFTFGLPKGGKKVLEETKYVLKKNLTDFMKFKLNEDDTIMDLDSFIYEIDTDECFRIGDEVTFQGHTFVVSSIETFLYQANIVNRIQLRTKKGCYQPKQYHEKIIGLSIQGTVIEVKKDEVKLHLCIDPDQPVKIAHPLKYATPYTAEGQSGWYFMPELGDTVFAYFPTRDEKDVFALHSLRTKNSGSDKTTDPDIKYLRTKYGKEIKFAKDEIVITCVDHEMYIKLNETSGIEIFSTKPIQVNSHENISIQS
;
A
#
# COMPACT_ATOMS: atom_id res chain seq x y z
N MET A 1 17.20 29.62 23.82
CA MET A 1 16.33 30.40 24.73
C MET A 1 14.93 29.83 24.61
N PRO A 2 14.23 29.58 25.72
CA PRO A 2 12.85 29.10 25.68
C PRO A 2 11.96 30.06 24.88
N ILE A 3 11.01 29.51 24.13
CA ILE A 3 10.03 30.29 23.36
C ILE A 3 8.88 30.64 24.31
N ASP A 4 8.66 31.93 24.52
CA ASP A 4 7.55 32.43 25.34
C ASP A 4 6.23 32.38 24.56
N VAL A 5 5.14 32.12 25.24
CA VAL A 5 3.76 32.10 24.70
C VAL A 5 3.40 33.38 23.93
N GLY A 6 3.84 34.54 24.41
CA GLY A 6 3.58 35.83 23.74
C GLY A 6 4.26 35.96 22.36
N SER A 7 5.21 35.07 22.06
CA SER A 7 5.91 35.05 20.78
C SER A 7 5.27 34.11 19.75
N ILE A 8 4.18 33.39 20.09
CA ILE A 8 3.53 32.45 19.18
C ILE A 8 2.47 33.14 18.34
N LEU A 9 2.56 32.98 17.03
CA LEU A 9 1.58 33.47 16.07
C LEU A 9 0.88 32.28 15.41
N ILE A 10 -0.42 32.42 15.24
CA ILE A 10 -1.26 31.42 14.56
C ILE A 10 -1.99 32.11 13.43
N ASP A 11 -1.67 31.71 12.21
CA ASP A 11 -2.33 32.25 11.03
C ASP A 11 -3.78 31.74 10.96
N SER A 12 -4.62 32.52 10.30
CA SER A 12 -6.03 32.22 10.02
C SER A 12 -7.00 32.30 11.19
N TYR A 13 -6.51 32.42 12.42
CA TYR A 13 -7.36 32.54 13.62
C TYR A 13 -6.88 33.69 14.52
N PRO A 14 -7.68 34.74 14.74
CA PRO A 14 -7.34 35.89 15.56
C PRO A 14 -7.47 35.54 17.04
N ILE A 15 -6.46 34.90 17.55
CA ILE A 15 -6.34 34.46 18.93
C ILE A 15 -6.01 35.64 19.81
N GLU A 16 -6.66 35.73 20.97
CA GLU A 16 -6.39 36.70 22.00
C GLU A 16 -5.46 36.13 23.07
N VAL A 17 -5.80 34.93 23.58
CA VAL A 17 -5.00 34.24 24.58
C VAL A 17 -4.88 32.77 24.22
N LEU A 18 -3.66 32.30 24.09
CA LEU A 18 -3.36 30.88 23.90
C LEU A 18 -3.39 30.16 25.26
N LYS A 19 -4.26 29.15 25.40
CA LYS A 19 -4.42 28.36 26.63
C LYS A 19 -3.64 27.05 26.59
N GLU A 20 -3.73 26.37 25.46
CA GLU A 20 -3.08 25.06 25.23
C GLU A 20 -2.53 25.00 23.82
N LEU A 21 -1.35 24.45 23.67
CA LEU A 21 -0.72 24.12 22.41
C LEU A 21 0.00 22.79 22.58
N SER A 22 -0.23 21.85 21.66
CA SER A 22 0.54 20.61 21.54
C SER A 22 0.72 20.28 20.06
N VAL A 23 1.96 20.08 19.63
CA VAL A 23 2.34 19.58 18.30
C VAL A 23 3.06 18.27 18.48
N LYS A 24 2.44 17.17 18.05
CA LYS A 24 3.00 15.83 18.14
C LYS A 24 3.44 15.31 16.78
N GLN A 25 4.66 14.82 16.70
CA GLN A 25 5.24 14.20 15.50
C GLN A 25 5.91 12.87 15.87
N ALA A 26 5.62 11.81 15.12
CA ALA A 26 6.20 10.49 15.29
C ALA A 26 6.36 9.77 13.94
N ILE A 27 7.21 8.75 13.91
CA ILE A 27 7.39 7.89 12.74
C ILE A 27 6.07 7.18 12.43
N ASN A 28 5.67 7.12 11.15
CA ASN A 28 4.45 6.51 10.62
C ASN A 28 3.14 7.20 10.98
N GLU A 29 3.16 8.32 11.71
CA GLU A 29 1.97 9.06 12.09
C GLU A 29 1.92 10.39 11.34
N HIS A 30 0.70 10.87 11.03
CA HIS A 30 0.51 12.26 10.65
C HIS A 30 0.80 13.14 11.87
N ALA A 31 1.63 14.14 11.69
CA ALA A 31 1.86 15.08 12.79
C ALA A 31 0.55 15.81 13.13
N THR A 32 0.29 16.01 14.41
CA THR A 32 -0.98 16.54 14.91
C THR A 32 -0.73 17.78 15.76
N LEU A 33 -1.41 18.87 15.41
CA LEU A 33 -1.57 20.06 16.23
C LEU A 33 -2.87 19.97 17.00
N LYS A 34 -2.83 20.22 18.31
CA LYS A 34 -3.99 20.51 19.17
C LYS A 34 -3.80 21.88 19.77
N LEU A 35 -4.84 22.67 19.74
CA LEU A 35 -4.81 24.07 20.21
C LEU A 35 -6.10 24.42 20.90
N GLN A 36 -6.00 25.10 22.07
CA GLN A 36 -7.11 25.77 22.73
C GLN A 36 -6.74 27.20 23.00
N ALA A 37 -7.65 28.13 22.66
CA ALA A 37 -7.40 29.55 22.81
C ALA A 37 -8.70 30.34 23.00
N THR A 38 -8.61 31.57 23.48
CA THR A 38 -9.71 32.54 23.41
C THR A 38 -9.60 33.35 22.13
N LEU A 39 -10.75 33.62 21.52
CA LEU A 39 -10.87 34.49 20.36
C LEU A 39 -11.19 35.93 20.78
N LYS A 40 -10.82 36.87 19.93
CA LYS A 40 -11.29 38.25 20.09
C LYS A 40 -12.81 38.31 20.00
N SER A 41 -13.44 39.09 20.91
CA SER A 41 -14.90 39.12 21.10
C SER A 41 -15.73 39.54 19.88
N ASP A 42 -15.13 40.23 18.91
CA ASP A 42 -15.76 40.69 17.67
C ASP A 42 -15.93 39.59 16.61
N ILE A 43 -15.27 38.45 16.78
CA ILE A 43 -15.18 37.39 15.75
C ILE A 43 -16.25 36.33 15.94
N LYS A 44 -16.62 35.99 17.17
CA LYS A 44 -17.66 35.00 17.52
C LYS A 44 -17.47 33.65 16.77
N ASP A 45 -18.53 33.21 16.10
CA ASP A 45 -18.58 31.91 15.41
C ASP A 45 -18.04 31.96 13.97
N LYS A 46 -17.51 33.09 13.53
CA LYS A 46 -17.02 33.30 12.16
C LYS A 46 -16.03 32.23 11.68
N PRO A 47 -15.07 31.77 12.52
CA PRO A 47 -14.13 30.72 12.10
C PRO A 47 -14.78 29.38 11.69
N ILE A 48 -15.96 29.05 12.24
CA ILE A 48 -16.68 27.83 11.83
C ILE A 48 -17.33 28.02 10.47
N TYR A 49 -18.00 29.16 10.25
CA TYR A 49 -18.69 29.44 8.98
C TYR A 49 -17.73 29.67 7.83
N GLU A 50 -16.52 30.14 8.09
CA GLU A 50 -15.49 30.37 7.09
C GLU A 50 -14.55 29.17 6.89
N ALA A 51 -14.69 28.09 7.69
CA ALA A 51 -13.90 26.88 7.55
C ALA A 51 -14.08 26.26 6.14
N LYS A 52 -12.98 26.00 5.47
CA LYS A 52 -12.95 25.43 4.12
C LYS A 52 -12.24 24.09 4.13
N GLU A 53 -12.60 23.27 3.14
CA GLU A 53 -11.83 22.05 2.87
C GLU A 53 -10.34 22.38 2.64
N ASN A 54 -9.48 21.58 3.25
CA ASN A 54 -8.03 21.72 3.15
C ASN A 54 -7.48 23.07 3.65
N GLN A 55 -8.21 23.73 4.55
CA GLN A 55 -7.74 24.96 5.16
C GLN A 55 -6.43 24.73 5.91
N LEU A 56 -5.39 25.49 5.55
CA LEU A 56 -4.11 25.45 6.24
C LEU A 56 -4.15 26.28 7.51
N VAL A 57 -3.46 25.80 8.51
CA VAL A 57 -3.08 26.57 9.70
C VAL A 57 -1.59 26.48 9.89
N THR A 58 -0.96 27.63 10.20
CA THR A 58 0.47 27.73 10.50
C THR A 58 0.66 28.27 11.92
N VAL A 59 1.50 27.58 12.68
CA VAL A 59 1.99 28.00 13.98
C VAL A 59 3.45 28.37 13.85
N GLN A 60 3.82 29.58 14.23
CA GLN A 60 5.21 30.08 14.16
C GLN A 60 5.60 30.81 15.42
N SER A 61 6.89 30.75 15.78
CA SER A 61 7.46 31.54 16.85
C SER A 61 7.99 32.86 16.31
N ARG A 62 7.66 33.98 16.92
CA ARG A 62 8.20 35.28 16.56
C ARG A 62 9.35 35.62 17.51
N LYS A 63 10.56 35.84 16.96
CA LYS A 63 11.66 36.50 17.70
C LYS A 63 11.74 37.93 17.27
N GLU A 64 11.91 38.86 18.19
CA GLU A 64 12.11 40.28 17.85
C GLU A 64 13.25 40.43 16.85
N GLY A 65 12.95 41.04 15.68
CA GLY A 65 13.92 41.36 14.65
C GLY A 65 14.28 40.22 13.67
N THR A 66 13.63 39.06 13.74
CA THR A 66 13.84 37.94 12.80
C THR A 66 12.51 37.37 12.27
N GLU A 67 12.54 36.81 11.07
CA GLU A 67 11.42 35.96 10.60
C GLU A 67 11.19 34.80 11.58
N GLY A 68 9.93 34.57 11.94
CA GLY A 68 9.58 33.54 12.89
C GLY A 68 9.86 32.14 12.38
N GLU A 69 10.33 31.26 13.26
CA GLU A 69 10.49 29.83 12.91
C GLU A 69 9.13 29.15 12.88
N ILE A 70 8.82 28.42 11.78
CA ILE A 70 7.59 27.64 11.67
C ILE A 70 7.71 26.40 12.56
N ILE A 71 6.78 26.30 13.53
CA ILE A 71 6.66 25.14 14.42
C ILE A 71 5.82 24.06 13.77
N PHE A 72 4.72 24.45 13.10
CA PHE A 72 3.81 23.53 12.45
C PHE A 72 3.06 24.20 11.30
N THR A 73 2.90 23.48 10.20
CA THR A 73 1.95 23.79 9.13
C THR A 73 1.17 22.54 8.76
N GLY A 74 -0.15 22.64 8.75
CA GLY A 74 -1.02 21.50 8.45
C GLY A 74 -2.42 21.89 8.08
N ILE A 75 -3.26 20.88 7.87
CA ILE A 75 -4.65 21.00 7.44
C ILE A 75 -5.55 20.88 8.67
N VAL A 76 -6.49 21.81 8.79
CA VAL A 76 -7.51 21.79 9.85
C VAL A 76 -8.44 20.61 9.61
N GLU A 77 -8.55 19.73 10.59
CA GLU A 77 -9.42 18.56 10.58
C GLU A 77 -10.67 18.76 11.46
N PHE A 78 -10.52 19.58 12.51
CA PHE A 78 -11.60 19.84 13.43
C PHE A 78 -11.48 21.25 13.99
N VAL A 79 -12.59 21.95 14.08
CA VAL A 79 -12.71 23.25 14.75
C VAL A 79 -14.00 23.30 15.55
N GLN A 80 -13.91 23.72 16.80
CA GLN A 80 -15.04 23.90 17.69
C GLN A 80 -14.95 25.26 18.39
N ILE A 81 -16.07 25.94 18.53
CA ILE A 81 -16.17 27.16 19.34
C ILE A 81 -17.14 26.91 20.49
N ARG A 82 -16.73 27.30 21.68
CA ARG A 82 -17.57 27.32 22.89
C ARG A 82 -17.75 28.74 23.35
N GLN A 83 -18.98 29.13 23.63
CA GLN A 83 -19.29 30.44 24.22
C GLN A 83 -19.61 30.30 25.70
N PHE A 84 -18.87 31.02 26.52
CA PHE A 84 -19.15 31.19 27.93
C PHE A 84 -19.32 32.70 28.23
N HIS A 85 -20.57 33.13 28.45
CA HIS A 85 -20.92 34.56 28.58
C HIS A 85 -20.47 35.32 27.32
N SER A 86 -19.53 36.24 27.47
CA SER A 86 -18.95 37.05 26.37
C SER A 86 -17.60 36.55 25.87
N VAL A 87 -17.10 35.41 26.39
CA VAL A 87 -15.82 34.82 26.01
C VAL A 87 -16.07 33.68 24.99
N TYR A 88 -15.36 33.71 23.88
CA TYR A 88 -15.37 32.67 22.87
C TYR A 88 -14.06 31.88 22.94
N GLU A 89 -14.17 30.57 23.13
CA GLU A 89 -13.04 29.64 23.14
C GLU A 89 -13.06 28.80 21.88
N ILE A 90 -11.91 28.74 21.20
CA ILE A 90 -11.70 27.85 20.05
C ILE A 90 -10.89 26.63 20.49
N GLU A 91 -11.34 25.46 20.03
CA GLU A 91 -10.55 24.23 20.02
C GLU A 91 -10.31 23.84 18.57
N LEU A 92 -9.05 23.59 18.20
CA LEU A 92 -8.63 23.29 16.85
C LEU A 92 -7.72 22.07 16.84
N ILE A 93 -8.01 21.14 15.94
CA ILE A 93 -7.13 20.03 15.63
C ILE A 93 -6.75 20.11 14.15
N ALA A 94 -5.44 20.08 13.88
CA ALA A 94 -4.93 20.03 12.53
C ALA A 94 -3.90 18.90 12.40
N LYS A 95 -3.76 18.40 11.17
CA LYS A 95 -2.77 17.37 10.82
C LYS A 95 -1.85 17.86 9.72
N SER A 96 -0.62 17.31 9.68
CA SER A 96 0.29 17.55 8.56
C SER A 96 -0.40 17.25 7.23
N SER A 97 0.01 17.93 6.16
CA SER A 97 -0.64 17.78 4.83
C SER A 97 -0.60 16.34 4.28
N THR A 98 0.19 15.46 4.88
CA THR A 98 0.19 14.02 4.56
C THR A 98 -1.14 13.33 4.84
N ILE A 99 -2.05 13.92 5.64
CA ILE A 99 -3.42 13.43 5.86
C ILE A 99 -4.21 13.30 4.56
N LEU A 100 -3.90 14.10 3.55
CA LEU A 100 -4.53 14.00 2.24
C LEU A 100 -4.30 12.66 1.55
N LEU A 101 -3.20 11.98 1.88
CA LEU A 101 -2.88 10.64 1.38
C LEU A 101 -3.73 9.54 2.04
N ASP A 102 -4.41 9.85 3.15
CA ASP A 102 -5.19 8.89 3.93
C ASP A 102 -6.71 9.02 3.74
N ARG A 103 -7.14 9.91 2.82
CA ARG A 103 -8.56 10.21 2.60
C ARG A 103 -9.24 9.30 1.57
N GLN A 104 -8.51 8.74 0.62
CA GLN A 104 -9.09 7.97 -0.48
C GLN A 104 -8.48 6.59 -0.58
N TYR A 105 -9.35 5.58 -0.63
CA TYR A 105 -8.95 4.22 -0.95
C TYR A 105 -8.64 4.09 -2.45
N ARG A 106 -7.60 3.35 -2.77
CA ARG A 106 -7.13 3.09 -4.13
C ARG A 106 -6.95 1.59 -4.35
N SER A 107 -7.15 1.16 -5.62
CA SER A 107 -6.81 -0.18 -6.07
C SER A 107 -6.04 -0.08 -7.37
N ARG A 108 -4.82 -0.62 -7.41
CA ARG A 108 -3.92 -0.63 -8.56
C ARG A 108 -2.79 -1.64 -8.34
N SER A 109 -2.23 -2.16 -9.42
CA SER A 109 -1.08 -3.06 -9.36
C SER A 109 0.19 -2.41 -9.91
N PHE A 110 1.33 -2.88 -9.40
CA PHE A 110 2.65 -2.52 -9.90
C PHE A 110 3.38 -3.81 -10.28
N GLN A 111 3.29 -4.17 -11.56
CA GLN A 111 3.75 -5.44 -12.08
C GLN A 111 5.21 -5.42 -12.55
N ASN A 112 5.80 -4.24 -12.73
CA ASN A 112 7.18 -4.09 -13.18
C ASN A 112 8.18 -4.37 -12.05
N LYS A 113 8.76 -5.56 -12.01
CA LYS A 113 9.80 -5.98 -11.04
C LYS A 113 11.05 -5.08 -11.01
N ALA A 114 11.33 -4.36 -12.09
CA ALA A 114 12.49 -3.46 -12.17
C ALA A 114 12.19 -2.07 -11.59
N MET A 115 10.95 -1.76 -11.24
CA MET A 115 10.54 -0.50 -10.65
C MET A 115 11.10 -0.37 -9.23
N LYS A 116 11.61 0.79 -8.85
CA LYS A 116 12.09 1.03 -7.50
C LYS A 116 10.91 1.38 -6.57
N TYR A 117 11.04 1.08 -5.28
CA TYR A 117 10.03 1.45 -4.29
C TYR A 117 9.71 2.95 -4.31
N ILE A 118 10.73 3.79 -4.40
CA ILE A 118 10.53 5.25 -4.48
C ILE A 118 9.81 5.68 -5.76
N ASP A 119 9.97 4.96 -6.87
CA ASP A 119 9.28 5.28 -8.12
C ASP A 119 7.80 4.90 -8.03
N VAL A 120 7.45 3.83 -7.29
CA VAL A 120 6.06 3.48 -6.95
C VAL A 120 5.42 4.62 -6.16
N VAL A 121 6.08 5.10 -5.11
CA VAL A 121 5.61 6.24 -4.30
C VAL A 121 5.42 7.49 -5.16
N LYS A 122 6.42 7.85 -5.96
CA LYS A 122 6.34 9.01 -6.87
C LYS A 122 5.22 8.88 -7.91
N PHE A 123 4.98 7.67 -8.42
CA PHE A 123 3.86 7.42 -9.34
C PHE A 123 2.52 7.73 -8.66
N CYS A 124 2.34 7.27 -7.43
CA CYS A 124 1.14 7.53 -6.65
C CYS A 124 0.93 9.02 -6.38
N LEU A 125 2.00 9.75 -6.09
CA LEU A 125 1.98 11.17 -5.77
C LEU A 125 1.64 12.08 -6.97
N LYS A 126 1.71 11.60 -8.22
CA LYS A 126 1.40 12.41 -9.42
C LYS A 126 -0.01 13.01 -9.41
N ASN A 127 -0.95 12.37 -8.72
CA ASN A 127 -2.34 12.82 -8.66
C ASN A 127 -2.60 13.89 -7.58
N TYR A 128 -1.56 14.29 -6.85
CA TYR A 128 -1.62 15.29 -5.79
C TYR A 128 -0.84 16.56 -6.20
N GLY A 129 -1.33 17.72 -5.76
CA GLY A 129 -0.57 18.99 -5.91
C GLY A 129 0.56 19.08 -4.89
N LYS A 130 1.56 19.90 -5.16
CA LYS A 130 2.68 20.27 -4.24
C LYS A 130 3.16 19.09 -3.36
N THR A 131 3.73 18.10 -4.00
CA THR A 131 4.28 16.90 -3.33
C THR A 131 5.80 16.90 -3.38
N ASP A 132 6.43 16.42 -2.30
CA ASP A 132 7.86 16.12 -2.28
C ASP A 132 8.13 14.90 -1.37
N VAL A 133 9.06 14.04 -1.78
CA VAL A 133 9.47 12.88 -1.01
C VAL A 133 10.99 12.73 -1.00
N ILE A 134 11.56 12.75 0.18
CA ILE A 134 12.97 12.44 0.39
C ILE A 134 13.09 10.96 0.73
N CYS A 135 13.92 10.23 0.00
CA CYS A 135 14.15 8.81 0.25
C CYS A 135 15.53 8.63 0.91
N THR A 136 15.55 8.14 2.13
CA THR A 136 16.78 7.86 2.89
C THR A 136 17.08 6.38 3.01
N ALA A 137 16.10 5.50 2.70
CA ALA A 137 16.25 4.06 2.74
C ALA A 137 15.76 3.42 1.43
N GLY A 138 16.49 2.43 0.92
CA GLY A 138 16.05 1.67 -0.25
C GLY A 138 16.01 2.43 -1.58
N GLN A 139 16.73 3.56 -1.74
CA GLN A 139 16.71 4.39 -2.95
C GLN A 139 16.92 3.63 -4.27
N THR A 140 17.78 2.62 -4.25
CA THR A 140 18.12 1.80 -5.44
C THR A 140 17.40 0.45 -5.44
N LYS A 141 16.71 0.09 -4.37
CA LYS A 141 16.03 -1.19 -4.23
C LYS A 141 14.84 -1.27 -5.17
N LYS A 142 14.82 -2.34 -5.98
CA LYS A 142 13.69 -2.69 -6.85
C LYS A 142 12.66 -3.48 -6.07
N THR A 143 11.42 -3.47 -6.57
CA THR A 143 10.33 -4.25 -5.95
C THR A 143 10.57 -5.75 -6.08
N GLU A 144 11.15 -6.19 -7.20
CA GLU A 144 11.50 -7.58 -7.56
C GLU A 144 10.32 -8.56 -7.52
N GLN A 145 9.14 -8.08 -7.16
CA GLN A 145 7.90 -8.85 -7.02
C GLN A 145 6.69 -8.06 -7.54
N PHE A 146 5.58 -8.73 -7.62
CA PHE A 146 4.27 -8.10 -7.80
C PHE A 146 3.94 -7.28 -6.56
N ILE A 147 3.45 -6.05 -6.75
CA ILE A 147 2.97 -5.18 -5.66
C ILE A 147 1.53 -4.81 -5.95
N LEU A 148 0.66 -4.92 -4.96
CA LEU A 148 -0.75 -4.61 -5.04
C LEU A 148 -1.13 -3.59 -3.98
N GLN A 149 -1.72 -2.48 -4.38
CA GLN A 149 -2.55 -1.65 -3.51
C GLN A 149 -3.99 -2.02 -3.80
N TYR A 150 -4.74 -2.46 -2.80
CA TYR A 150 -6.14 -2.86 -2.94
C TYR A 150 -6.97 -2.35 -1.78
N GLU A 151 -7.95 -1.48 -2.07
CA GLU A 151 -8.77 -0.82 -1.04
C GLU A 151 -7.94 -0.27 0.14
N GLU A 152 -6.82 0.33 -0.19
CA GLU A 152 -5.84 0.85 0.74
C GLU A 152 -5.56 2.32 0.42
N THR A 153 -5.43 3.17 1.45
CA THR A 153 -5.05 4.57 1.26
C THR A 153 -3.59 4.68 0.81
N ASP A 154 -3.22 5.78 0.20
CA ASP A 154 -1.83 5.96 -0.25
C ASP A 154 -0.86 6.04 0.95
N TRP A 155 -1.27 6.63 2.09
CA TRP A 155 -0.43 6.66 3.29
C TRP A 155 -0.22 5.26 3.88
N ALA A 156 -1.28 4.47 4.02
CA ALA A 156 -1.18 3.09 4.49
C ALA A 156 -0.29 2.24 3.57
N PHE A 157 -0.49 2.37 2.25
CA PHE A 157 0.32 1.71 1.23
C PHE A 157 1.81 2.09 1.33
N PHE A 158 2.13 3.39 1.46
CA PHE A 158 3.52 3.83 1.59
C PHE A 158 4.17 3.34 2.89
N LYS A 159 3.44 3.31 4.00
CA LYS A 159 3.92 2.70 5.27
C LYS A 159 4.26 1.22 5.06
N ARG A 160 3.40 0.49 4.38
CA ARG A 160 3.63 -0.92 4.07
C ARG A 160 4.86 -1.10 3.17
N LEU A 161 5.01 -0.30 2.12
CA LEU A 161 6.22 -0.31 1.28
C LEU A 161 7.50 0.03 2.07
N ALA A 162 7.44 1.02 2.96
CA ALA A 162 8.58 1.40 3.81
C ALA A 162 8.97 0.27 4.77
N SER A 163 7.98 -0.45 5.29
CA SER A 163 8.20 -1.57 6.21
C SER A 163 8.97 -2.74 5.58
N HIS A 164 8.95 -2.90 4.24
CA HIS A 164 9.78 -3.89 3.54
C HIS A 164 11.29 -3.61 3.68
N HIS A 165 11.64 -2.42 4.14
CA HIS A 165 13.02 -2.01 4.46
C HIS A 165 13.20 -1.73 5.95
N HIS A 166 12.27 -2.17 6.80
CA HIS A 166 12.23 -1.93 8.24
C HIS A 166 12.28 -0.44 8.61
N VAL A 167 11.78 0.44 7.75
CA VAL A 167 11.70 1.88 8.02
C VAL A 167 10.26 2.36 8.00
N GLY A 168 10.05 3.57 8.53
CA GLY A 168 8.74 4.24 8.49
C GLY A 168 8.77 5.50 7.64
N LEU A 169 7.69 6.25 7.71
CA LEU A 169 7.51 7.55 7.07
C LEU A 169 7.55 8.64 8.12
N VAL A 170 8.17 9.78 7.80
CA VAL A 170 8.21 10.95 8.66
C VAL A 170 7.64 12.15 7.91
N PRO A 171 6.47 12.71 8.33
CA PRO A 171 5.90 13.88 7.67
C PRO A 171 6.75 15.13 7.90
N GLU A 172 6.82 16.00 6.88
CA GLU A 172 7.35 17.35 7.01
C GLU A 172 6.25 18.26 7.58
N ILE A 173 6.57 19.07 8.58
CA ILE A 173 5.62 19.92 9.30
C ILE A 173 5.91 21.43 9.22
N GLN A 174 7.07 21.81 8.71
CA GLN A 174 7.46 23.21 8.60
C GLN A 174 7.15 23.82 7.23
N GLN A 175 6.71 23.00 6.28
CA GLN A 175 6.43 23.43 4.91
C GLN A 175 5.06 22.95 4.44
N ALA A 176 4.35 23.84 3.75
CA ALA A 176 3.06 23.48 3.15
C ALA A 176 3.21 22.46 2.00
N GLY A 177 2.19 21.62 1.83
CA GLY A 177 2.12 20.57 0.82
C GLY A 177 2.40 19.17 1.38
N ILE A 178 2.13 18.16 0.58
CA ILE A 178 2.35 16.75 0.97
C ILE A 178 3.83 16.45 0.87
N LYS A 179 4.54 16.58 1.98
CA LYS A 179 5.98 16.36 2.06
C LYS A 179 6.29 15.37 3.18
N PHE A 180 7.17 14.42 2.91
CA PHE A 180 7.59 13.44 3.90
C PHE A 180 8.92 12.78 3.52
N THR A 181 9.55 12.17 4.50
CA THR A 181 10.72 11.31 4.28
C THR A 181 10.31 9.86 4.30
N PHE A 182 10.70 9.10 3.26
CA PHE A 182 10.63 7.64 3.21
C PHE A 182 11.91 7.09 3.84
N GLY A 183 11.80 6.61 5.06
CA GLY A 183 12.91 6.26 5.95
C GLY A 183 13.13 7.30 7.05
N LEU A 184 14.18 7.13 7.84
CA LEU A 184 14.55 8.08 8.88
C LEU A 184 15.27 9.28 8.26
N PRO A 185 14.84 10.54 8.51
CA PRO A 185 15.55 11.73 8.05
C PRO A 185 17.01 11.75 8.56
N LYS A 186 17.89 12.38 7.80
CA LYS A 186 19.25 12.67 8.25
C LYS A 186 19.22 14.00 9.00
N GLY A 187 19.30 13.94 10.32
CA GLY A 187 19.32 15.12 11.18
C GLY A 187 20.71 15.60 11.53
N GLY A 188 20.79 16.59 12.39
CA GLY A 188 22.02 17.11 12.98
C GLY A 188 22.57 16.17 14.07
N LYS A 189 23.76 16.52 14.59
CA LYS A 189 24.35 15.85 15.75
C LYS A 189 24.31 16.80 16.95
N LYS A 190 23.82 16.31 18.09
CA LYS A 190 23.70 17.05 19.32
C LYS A 190 24.18 16.21 20.51
N VAL A 191 24.57 16.88 21.57
CA VAL A 191 24.87 16.27 22.86
C VAL A 191 23.82 16.78 23.84
N LEU A 192 23.19 15.88 24.58
CA LEU A 192 22.19 16.22 25.57
C LEU A 192 22.70 15.85 26.96
N GLU A 193 22.73 16.84 27.84
CA GLU A 193 23.25 16.71 29.24
C GLU A 193 22.12 16.70 30.29
N GLU A 194 20.87 16.45 29.86
CA GLU A 194 19.72 16.42 30.76
C GLU A 194 19.86 15.32 31.83
N THR A 195 19.50 15.67 33.06
CA THR A 195 19.57 14.75 34.20
C THR A 195 18.22 14.08 34.49
N LYS A 196 17.13 14.62 33.97
CA LYS A 196 15.76 14.10 34.17
C LYS A 196 15.28 13.39 32.92
N TYR A 197 14.93 12.14 33.05
CA TYR A 197 14.37 11.34 31.96
C TYR A 197 13.42 10.25 32.48
N VAL A 198 12.57 9.75 31.60
CA VAL A 198 11.81 8.52 31.83
C VAL A 198 12.36 7.45 30.91
N LEU A 199 12.76 6.31 31.45
CA LEU A 199 13.20 5.16 30.67
C LEU A 199 12.06 4.15 30.56
N LYS A 200 11.70 3.80 29.33
CA LYS A 200 10.66 2.84 28.99
C LYS A 200 11.27 1.68 28.21
N LYS A 201 10.65 0.51 28.30
CA LYS A 201 11.06 -0.68 27.55
C LYS A 201 9.81 -1.40 27.00
N ASN A 202 9.72 -1.52 25.68
CA ASN A 202 8.64 -2.29 25.05
C ASN A 202 9.12 -3.72 24.74
N LEU A 203 8.91 -4.62 25.69
CA LEU A 203 9.37 -6.01 25.57
C LEU A 203 8.62 -6.80 24.51
N THR A 204 7.30 -6.60 24.40
CA THR A 204 6.47 -7.40 23.49
C THR A 204 6.82 -7.14 22.03
N ASP A 205 6.88 -5.89 21.60
CA ASP A 205 7.20 -5.52 20.22
C ASP A 205 8.67 -5.85 19.89
N PHE A 206 9.57 -5.62 20.84
CA PHE A 206 10.96 -6.01 20.70
C PHE A 206 11.12 -7.52 20.46
N MET A 207 10.48 -8.36 21.28
CA MET A 207 10.58 -9.82 21.13
C MET A 207 9.93 -10.31 19.84
N LYS A 208 8.78 -9.74 19.45
CA LYS A 208 8.14 -10.04 18.15
C LYS A 208 9.07 -9.73 16.99
N PHE A 209 9.68 -8.54 16.98
CA PHE A 209 10.59 -8.14 15.91
C PHE A 209 11.85 -9.04 15.89
N LYS A 210 12.46 -9.29 17.05
CA LYS A 210 13.65 -10.13 17.19
C LYS A 210 13.43 -11.55 16.67
N LEU A 211 12.30 -12.15 16.99
CA LEU A 211 12.03 -13.55 16.65
C LEU A 211 11.57 -13.75 15.20
N ASN A 212 11.01 -12.73 14.56
CA ASN A 212 10.36 -12.89 13.25
C ASN A 212 11.05 -12.10 12.12
N GLU A 213 11.84 -11.05 12.44
CA GLU A 213 12.35 -10.12 11.42
C GLU A 213 13.88 -10.01 11.45
N ASP A 214 14.48 -9.69 12.59
CA ASP A 214 15.93 -9.49 12.74
C ASP A 214 16.42 -9.91 14.12
N ASP A 215 17.11 -11.04 14.22
CA ASP A 215 17.67 -11.59 15.44
C ASP A 215 18.92 -10.81 15.94
N THR A 216 19.46 -9.91 15.10
CA THR A 216 20.67 -9.11 15.43
C THR A 216 20.35 -7.88 16.29
N ILE A 217 19.07 -7.60 16.59
CA ILE A 217 18.70 -6.52 17.50
C ILE A 217 19.10 -6.87 18.95
N MET A 218 19.61 -5.86 19.65
CA MET A 218 20.11 -5.99 21.01
C MET A 218 19.12 -5.43 22.03
N ASP A 219 19.32 -5.77 23.30
CA ASP A 219 18.46 -5.30 24.39
C ASP A 219 18.35 -3.76 24.44
N LEU A 220 19.44 -3.05 24.14
CA LEU A 220 19.47 -1.57 24.06
C LEU A 220 18.48 -1.03 23.01
N ASP A 221 18.18 -1.79 21.95
CA ASP A 221 17.26 -1.36 20.90
C ASP A 221 15.79 -1.35 21.35
N SER A 222 15.49 -1.98 22.51
CA SER A 222 14.18 -1.95 23.14
C SER A 222 13.95 -0.72 24.02
N PHE A 223 14.99 0.06 24.33
CA PHE A 223 14.91 1.19 25.25
C PHE A 223 14.38 2.45 24.55
N ILE A 224 13.59 3.21 25.30
CA ILE A 224 13.03 4.50 24.90
C ILE A 224 13.32 5.47 26.05
N TYR A 225 14.20 6.41 25.81
CA TYR A 225 14.38 7.54 26.71
C TYR A 225 13.42 8.66 26.35
N GLU A 226 12.64 9.12 27.29
CA GLU A 226 11.75 10.28 27.13
C GLU A 226 12.28 11.43 27.99
N ILE A 227 12.50 12.56 27.36
CA ILE A 227 13.21 13.70 27.96
C ILE A 227 12.46 14.98 27.59
N ASP A 228 12.19 15.80 28.61
CA ASP A 228 11.65 17.16 28.44
C ASP A 228 12.83 18.14 28.40
N THR A 229 12.87 18.98 27.34
CA THR A 229 13.94 19.96 27.11
C THR A 229 13.39 21.23 26.45
N ASP A 230 14.09 22.35 26.59
CA ASP A 230 13.80 23.61 25.88
C ASP A 230 14.55 23.72 24.54
N GLU A 231 15.43 22.75 24.24
CA GLU A 231 16.13 22.67 22.97
C GLU A 231 15.21 22.19 21.83
N CYS A 232 15.43 22.74 20.63
CA CYS A 232 14.71 22.31 19.43
C CYS A 232 15.40 21.08 18.80
N PHE A 233 14.61 20.05 18.53
CA PHE A 233 15.04 18.83 17.84
C PHE A 233 14.16 18.57 16.62
N ARG A 234 14.69 17.71 15.71
CA ARG A 234 13.94 17.15 14.59
C ARG A 234 14.01 15.62 14.63
N ILE A 235 12.97 14.95 14.14
CA ILE A 235 13.04 13.50 14.00
C ILE A 235 14.23 13.13 13.11
N GLY A 236 15.04 12.16 13.57
CA GLY A 236 16.26 11.75 12.91
C GLY A 236 17.53 12.47 13.36
N ASP A 237 17.44 13.50 14.25
CA ASP A 237 18.63 14.07 14.86
C ASP A 237 19.37 12.99 15.68
N GLU A 238 20.69 12.91 15.50
CA GLU A 238 21.56 12.03 16.28
C GLU A 238 21.92 12.71 17.60
N VAL A 239 21.59 12.05 18.71
CA VAL A 239 21.79 12.60 20.06
C VAL A 239 22.74 11.67 20.83
N THR A 240 23.85 12.25 21.30
CA THR A 240 24.71 11.56 22.29
C THR A 240 24.13 11.80 23.68
N PHE A 241 23.72 10.72 24.35
CA PHE A 241 23.12 10.75 25.67
C PHE A 241 23.66 9.57 26.50
N GLN A 242 24.14 9.82 27.72
CA GLN A 242 24.72 8.82 28.61
C GLN A 242 25.79 7.92 27.94
N GLY A 243 26.64 8.50 27.09
CA GLY A 243 27.72 7.77 26.39
C GLY A 243 27.28 6.92 25.20
N HIS A 244 26.00 6.91 24.85
CA HIS A 244 25.47 6.20 23.70
C HIS A 244 24.91 7.16 22.65
N THR A 245 24.86 6.70 21.40
CA THR A 245 24.25 7.47 20.30
C THR A 245 22.84 6.97 20.04
N PHE A 246 21.88 7.84 20.16
CA PHE A 246 20.46 7.64 19.85
C PHE A 246 20.03 8.51 18.69
N VAL A 247 18.80 8.31 18.23
CA VAL A 247 18.10 9.18 17.29
C VAL A 247 16.76 9.60 17.87
N VAL A 248 16.37 10.83 17.56
CA VAL A 248 15.04 11.34 17.92
C VAL A 248 13.99 10.62 17.08
N SER A 249 13.09 9.87 17.72
CA SER A 249 12.05 9.07 17.08
C SER A 249 10.64 9.68 17.18
N SER A 250 10.41 10.53 18.19
CA SER A 250 9.17 11.26 18.40
C SER A 250 9.45 12.58 19.09
N ILE A 251 8.63 13.58 18.80
CA ILE A 251 8.69 14.92 19.44
C ILE A 251 7.26 15.33 19.76
N GLU A 252 7.05 15.82 20.95
CA GLU A 252 5.84 16.55 21.35
C GLU A 252 6.25 17.92 21.86
N THR A 253 5.95 18.96 21.08
CA THR A 253 6.15 20.35 21.44
C THR A 253 4.89 20.87 22.08
N PHE A 254 4.93 21.28 23.33
CA PHE A 254 3.74 21.70 24.06
C PHE A 254 3.98 22.92 24.97
N LEU A 255 2.89 23.61 25.30
CA LEU A 255 2.89 24.73 26.21
C LEU A 255 2.87 24.23 27.65
N TYR A 256 3.87 24.64 28.44
CA TYR A 256 3.94 24.39 29.89
C TYR A 256 4.38 25.63 30.64
N GLN A 257 3.56 26.12 31.58
CA GLN A 257 3.82 27.31 32.39
C GLN A 257 4.32 28.51 31.56
N ALA A 258 3.59 28.84 30.47
CA ALA A 258 3.89 29.93 29.54
C ALA A 258 5.17 29.75 28.70
N ASN A 259 5.86 28.64 28.78
CA ASN A 259 7.02 28.28 27.94
C ASN A 259 6.70 27.11 27.00
N ILE A 260 7.39 27.07 25.87
CA ILE A 260 7.37 25.90 24.97
C ILE A 260 8.41 24.92 25.47
N VAL A 261 7.95 23.69 25.69
CA VAL A 261 8.78 22.53 26.07
C VAL A 261 8.69 21.46 24.97
N ASN A 262 9.80 20.82 24.66
CA ASN A 262 9.88 19.70 23.74
C ASN A 262 10.10 18.40 24.53
N ARG A 263 9.14 17.49 24.45
CA ARG A 263 9.29 16.13 24.93
C ARG A 263 9.78 15.27 23.77
N ILE A 264 11.03 14.81 23.85
CA ILE A 264 11.65 13.98 22.82
C ILE A 264 11.72 12.53 23.28
N GLN A 265 11.56 11.60 22.32
CA GLN A 265 11.86 10.18 22.54
C GLN A 265 13.10 9.81 21.76
N LEU A 266 14.09 9.29 22.49
CA LEU A 266 15.36 8.81 21.96
C LEU A 266 15.33 7.28 21.86
N ARG A 267 15.70 6.75 20.70
CA ARG A 267 15.89 5.32 20.44
C ARG A 267 17.18 5.11 19.67
N THR A 268 17.71 3.90 19.69
CA THR A 268 18.75 3.52 18.71
C THR A 268 18.19 3.51 17.30
N LYS A 269 19.02 3.54 16.27
CA LYS A 269 18.57 3.40 14.87
C LYS A 269 17.78 2.10 14.66
N LYS A 270 18.25 0.98 15.23
CA LYS A 270 17.53 -0.30 15.15
C LYS A 270 16.26 -0.30 15.99
N GLY A 271 16.23 0.43 17.11
CA GLY A 271 15.02 0.64 17.91
C GLY A 271 13.91 1.42 17.19
N CYS A 272 14.23 2.08 16.07
CA CYS A 272 13.26 2.73 15.18
C CYS A 272 12.75 1.82 14.06
N TYR A 273 13.24 0.59 13.95
CA TYR A 273 12.84 -0.35 12.90
C TYR A 273 11.36 -0.69 13.01
N GLN A 274 10.74 -0.82 11.85
CA GLN A 274 9.34 -1.17 11.69
C GLN A 274 9.21 -2.63 11.25
N PRO A 275 8.34 -3.43 11.85
CA PRO A 275 8.07 -4.78 11.39
C PRO A 275 7.48 -4.74 9.98
N LYS A 276 7.80 -5.75 9.16
CA LYS A 276 7.24 -5.88 7.82
C LYS A 276 5.72 -5.98 7.90
N GLN A 277 5.03 -5.10 7.19
CA GLN A 277 3.57 -5.09 7.10
C GLN A 277 3.14 -5.84 5.85
N TYR A 278 2.09 -6.62 5.98
CA TYR A 278 1.44 -7.36 4.91
C TYR A 278 0.03 -6.81 4.68
N HIS A 279 -0.52 -7.12 3.53
CA HIS A 279 -1.88 -6.71 3.20
C HIS A 279 -2.88 -7.83 3.52
N GLU A 280 -3.37 -7.90 4.74
CA GLU A 280 -4.26 -8.98 5.21
C GLU A 280 -5.57 -9.08 4.39
N LYS A 281 -6.06 -7.98 3.79
CA LYS A 281 -7.30 -7.96 3.00
C LYS A 281 -7.20 -8.69 1.67
N ILE A 282 -5.99 -9.03 1.20
CA ILE A 282 -5.85 -9.73 -0.08
C ILE A 282 -5.96 -11.25 0.04
N ILE A 283 -5.96 -11.81 1.24
CA ILE A 283 -6.08 -13.27 1.43
C ILE A 283 -7.38 -13.77 0.82
N GLY A 284 -7.28 -14.67 -0.15
CA GLY A 284 -8.42 -15.22 -0.88
C GLY A 284 -9.00 -14.29 -1.97
N LEU A 285 -8.39 -13.14 -2.20
CA LEU A 285 -8.84 -12.17 -3.21
C LEU A 285 -8.59 -12.72 -4.62
N SER A 286 -9.60 -12.56 -5.49
CA SER A 286 -9.52 -12.84 -6.91
C SER A 286 -9.80 -11.57 -7.70
N ILE A 287 -8.83 -11.08 -8.46
CA ILE A 287 -8.97 -9.88 -9.31
C ILE A 287 -9.07 -10.31 -10.76
N GLN A 288 -10.13 -9.89 -11.43
CA GLN A 288 -10.34 -10.16 -12.84
C GLN A 288 -9.26 -9.48 -13.70
N GLY A 289 -8.74 -10.20 -14.68
CA GLY A 289 -7.78 -9.69 -15.64
C GLY A 289 -8.00 -10.25 -17.03
N THR A 290 -7.50 -9.54 -18.03
CA THR A 290 -7.46 -10.00 -19.43
C THR A 290 -6.06 -10.54 -19.74
N VAL A 291 -5.99 -11.68 -20.37
CA VAL A 291 -4.72 -12.31 -20.82
C VAL A 291 -4.10 -11.47 -21.94
N ILE A 292 -2.91 -10.95 -21.71
CA ILE A 292 -2.16 -10.12 -22.68
C ILE A 292 -0.92 -10.82 -23.25
N GLU A 293 -0.45 -11.88 -22.60
CA GLU A 293 0.61 -12.79 -23.10
C GLU A 293 0.46 -14.16 -22.46
N VAL A 294 0.75 -15.20 -23.24
CA VAL A 294 0.83 -16.60 -22.77
C VAL A 294 2.19 -17.15 -23.17
N LYS A 295 2.95 -17.69 -22.21
CA LYS A 295 4.26 -18.27 -22.46
C LYS A 295 4.50 -19.48 -21.56
N LYS A 296 4.56 -20.67 -22.17
CA LYS A 296 4.60 -21.94 -21.44
C LYS A 296 3.42 -22.03 -20.46
N ASP A 297 3.68 -22.22 -19.17
CA ASP A 297 2.71 -22.33 -18.09
C ASP A 297 2.44 -20.98 -17.36
N GLU A 298 2.87 -19.87 -17.96
CA GLU A 298 2.71 -18.54 -17.41
C GLU A 298 1.83 -17.66 -18.31
N VAL A 299 1.08 -16.77 -17.66
CA VAL A 299 0.27 -15.73 -18.30
C VAL A 299 0.64 -14.38 -17.78
N LYS A 300 0.53 -13.35 -18.61
CA LYS A 300 0.55 -11.96 -18.16
C LYS A 300 -0.84 -11.36 -18.28
N LEU A 301 -1.23 -10.60 -17.28
CA LEU A 301 -2.58 -10.09 -17.17
C LEU A 301 -2.61 -8.56 -17.13
N HIS A 302 -3.59 -7.98 -17.82
CA HIS A 302 -4.06 -6.63 -17.57
C HIS A 302 -5.23 -6.73 -16.58
N LEU A 303 -5.01 -6.32 -15.33
CA LEU A 303 -6.03 -6.38 -14.30
C LEU A 303 -7.07 -5.27 -14.48
N CYS A 304 -8.32 -5.55 -14.17
CA CYS A 304 -9.43 -4.59 -14.32
C CYS A 304 -9.30 -3.33 -13.42
N ILE A 305 -8.44 -3.38 -12.42
CA ILE A 305 -8.15 -2.26 -11.51
C ILE A 305 -7.12 -1.27 -12.08
N ASP A 306 -6.41 -1.64 -13.14
CA ASP A 306 -5.39 -0.82 -13.77
C ASP A 306 -5.91 -0.19 -15.05
N PRO A 307 -5.66 1.10 -15.31
CA PRO A 307 -6.09 1.76 -16.54
C PRO A 307 -5.34 1.26 -17.79
N ASP A 308 -4.11 0.82 -17.62
CA ASP A 308 -3.23 0.30 -18.66
C ASP A 308 -2.18 -0.64 -18.08
N GLN A 309 -1.75 -1.66 -18.89
CA GLN A 309 -0.69 -2.59 -18.53
C GLN A 309 0.14 -2.98 -19.76
N PRO A 310 1.31 -2.37 -19.98
CA PRO A 310 2.19 -2.74 -21.06
C PRO A 310 2.73 -4.18 -20.90
N VAL A 311 2.60 -5.00 -21.94
CA VAL A 311 2.98 -6.42 -21.94
C VAL A 311 4.44 -6.64 -21.50
N LYS A 312 5.35 -5.76 -21.94
CA LYS A 312 6.80 -5.89 -21.66
C LYS A 312 7.15 -5.87 -20.18
N ILE A 313 6.38 -5.14 -19.38
CA ILE A 313 6.62 -4.95 -17.96
C ILE A 313 5.61 -5.66 -17.06
N ALA A 314 4.61 -6.30 -17.64
CA ALA A 314 3.65 -7.11 -16.91
C ALA A 314 4.35 -8.31 -16.24
N HIS A 315 3.89 -8.61 -15.00
CA HIS A 315 4.42 -9.71 -14.19
C HIS A 315 3.92 -11.05 -14.75
N PRO A 316 4.80 -12.03 -15.03
CA PRO A 316 4.35 -13.36 -15.40
C PRO A 316 3.79 -14.08 -14.16
N LEU A 317 2.60 -14.62 -14.29
CA LEU A 317 1.91 -15.41 -13.27
C LEU A 317 1.81 -16.86 -13.72
N LYS A 318 2.09 -17.82 -12.85
CA LYS A 318 1.79 -19.23 -13.10
C LYS A 318 0.28 -19.40 -13.29
N TYR A 319 -0.13 -20.23 -14.25
CA TYR A 319 -1.54 -20.52 -14.46
C TYR A 319 -1.91 -21.86 -13.83
N ALA A 320 -2.84 -21.83 -12.87
CA ALA A 320 -3.30 -23.02 -12.19
C ALA A 320 -4.19 -23.88 -13.11
N THR A 321 -3.96 -25.17 -13.11
CA THR A 321 -4.74 -26.18 -13.84
C THR A 321 -5.44 -27.11 -12.86
N PRO A 322 -6.60 -27.69 -13.20
CA PRO A 322 -7.32 -28.63 -12.33
C PRO A 322 -6.52 -29.85 -11.88
N TYR A 323 -5.60 -30.30 -12.72
CA TYR A 323 -4.71 -31.43 -12.42
C TYR A 323 -3.35 -31.26 -13.06
N THR A 324 -2.30 -31.34 -12.27
CA THR A 324 -0.91 -31.40 -12.70
C THR A 324 -0.08 -32.23 -11.72
N ALA A 325 0.93 -32.89 -12.23
CA ALA A 325 1.98 -33.52 -11.44
C ALA A 325 3.34 -33.05 -11.94
N GLU A 326 4.35 -33.16 -11.10
CA GLU A 326 5.72 -32.87 -11.51
C GLU A 326 6.13 -33.82 -12.63
N GLY A 327 6.74 -33.27 -13.69
CA GLY A 327 7.11 -34.00 -14.90
C GLY A 327 6.16 -33.70 -16.06
N GLN A 328 5.65 -34.75 -16.74
CA GLN A 328 4.86 -34.60 -17.96
C GLN A 328 3.38 -34.96 -17.80
N SER A 329 2.94 -35.29 -16.59
CA SER A 329 1.56 -35.70 -16.33
C SER A 329 0.66 -34.52 -15.99
N GLY A 330 -0.56 -34.49 -16.49
CA GLY A 330 -1.55 -33.51 -16.16
C GLY A 330 -2.25 -32.87 -17.34
N TRP A 331 -3.07 -31.87 -17.05
CA TRP A 331 -3.77 -31.11 -18.06
C TRP A 331 -2.99 -29.85 -18.38
N TYR A 332 -2.67 -29.65 -19.64
CA TYR A 332 -2.03 -28.43 -20.14
C TYR A 332 -3.00 -27.69 -21.07
N PHE A 333 -3.84 -26.85 -20.47
CA PHE A 333 -4.83 -26.03 -21.15
C PHE A 333 -4.63 -24.57 -20.74
N MET A 334 -3.84 -23.85 -21.53
CA MET A 334 -3.60 -22.44 -21.30
C MET A 334 -4.73 -21.60 -21.88
N PRO A 335 -5.09 -20.49 -21.22
CA PRO A 335 -6.04 -19.55 -21.76
C PRO A 335 -5.50 -18.88 -23.03
N GLU A 336 -6.38 -18.37 -23.86
CA GLU A 336 -6.03 -17.65 -25.07
C GLU A 336 -5.84 -16.15 -24.80
N LEU A 337 -5.14 -15.46 -25.72
CA LEU A 337 -5.04 -13.99 -25.67
C LEU A 337 -6.44 -13.38 -25.71
N GLY A 338 -6.70 -12.46 -24.79
CA GLY A 338 -8.00 -11.80 -24.65
C GLY A 338 -8.99 -12.50 -23.72
N ASP A 339 -8.68 -13.71 -23.26
CA ASP A 339 -9.51 -14.40 -22.28
C ASP A 339 -9.51 -13.67 -20.93
N THR A 340 -10.64 -13.80 -20.24
CA THR A 340 -10.79 -13.32 -18.87
C THR A 340 -10.37 -14.41 -17.90
N VAL A 341 -9.39 -14.10 -17.04
CA VAL A 341 -8.89 -14.98 -15.97
C VAL A 341 -8.75 -14.17 -14.69
N PHE A 342 -8.44 -14.84 -13.58
CA PHE A 342 -8.31 -14.18 -12.28
C PHE A 342 -6.87 -14.28 -11.76
N ALA A 343 -6.34 -13.16 -11.26
CA ALA A 343 -5.19 -13.15 -10.39
C ALA A 343 -5.66 -13.46 -8.97
N TYR A 344 -5.19 -14.56 -8.39
CA TYR A 344 -5.59 -15.04 -7.07
C TYR A 344 -4.46 -14.90 -6.06
N PHE A 345 -4.79 -14.39 -4.88
CA PHE A 345 -3.87 -14.12 -3.78
C PHE A 345 -4.17 -15.10 -2.63
N PRO A 346 -3.44 -16.23 -2.54
CA PRO A 346 -3.71 -17.26 -1.52
C PRO A 346 -3.28 -16.83 -0.12
N THR A 347 -2.32 -15.92 -0.01
CA THR A 347 -1.74 -15.46 1.25
C THR A 347 -1.75 -13.92 1.32
N ARG A 348 -1.29 -13.39 2.44
CA ARG A 348 -1.07 -11.94 2.63
C ARG A 348 0.16 -11.38 1.92
N ASP A 349 1.02 -12.24 1.35
CA ASP A 349 2.22 -11.82 0.61
C ASP A 349 1.89 -11.81 -0.90
N GLU A 350 2.02 -10.65 -1.53
CA GLU A 350 1.70 -10.47 -2.95
C GLU A 350 2.58 -11.31 -3.89
N LYS A 351 3.77 -11.77 -3.42
CA LYS A 351 4.65 -12.63 -4.23
C LYS A 351 4.05 -14.00 -4.56
N ASP A 352 3.07 -14.46 -3.75
CA ASP A 352 2.44 -15.78 -3.89
C ASP A 352 1.28 -15.78 -4.89
N VAL A 353 1.04 -14.65 -5.58
CA VAL A 353 -0.03 -14.51 -6.58
C VAL A 353 0.17 -15.46 -7.77
N PHE A 354 -0.92 -16.08 -8.21
CA PHE A 354 -0.97 -16.86 -9.44
C PHE A 354 -2.30 -16.65 -10.18
N ALA A 355 -2.35 -17.04 -11.44
CA ALA A 355 -3.56 -16.94 -12.25
C ALA A 355 -4.37 -18.23 -12.18
N LEU A 356 -5.70 -18.12 -12.16
CA LEU A 356 -6.59 -19.28 -12.15
C LEU A 356 -7.90 -18.99 -12.88
N HIS A 357 -8.57 -20.03 -13.30
CA HIS A 357 -9.90 -20.06 -13.89
C HIS A 357 -10.09 -19.08 -15.06
N SER A 358 -10.77 -19.53 -16.09
CA SER A 358 -11.25 -18.69 -17.17
C SER A 358 -12.74 -18.43 -16.99
N LEU A 359 -13.16 -17.18 -17.19
CA LEU A 359 -14.57 -16.77 -17.14
C LEU A 359 -15.01 -16.32 -18.51
N ARG A 360 -16.09 -16.91 -18.99
CA ARG A 360 -16.75 -16.45 -20.22
C ARG A 360 -17.61 -15.24 -19.91
N THR A 361 -17.16 -14.05 -20.30
CA THR A 361 -17.84 -12.78 -20.03
C THR A 361 -18.71 -12.31 -21.18
N LYS A 362 -18.50 -12.84 -22.39
CA LYS A 362 -19.25 -12.47 -23.60
C LYS A 362 -20.02 -13.68 -24.14
N ASN A 363 -21.30 -13.53 -24.39
CA ASN A 363 -22.06 -14.47 -25.20
C ASN A 363 -21.59 -14.31 -26.65
N SER A 364 -20.78 -15.23 -27.12
CA SER A 364 -20.23 -15.22 -28.48
C SER A 364 -21.25 -15.62 -29.57
N GLY A 365 -22.52 -15.82 -29.22
CA GLY A 365 -23.55 -16.32 -30.14
C GLY A 365 -23.26 -17.75 -30.62
N SER A 366 -22.34 -18.45 -29.95
CA SER A 366 -21.99 -19.83 -30.29
C SER A 366 -23.04 -20.79 -29.77
N ASP A 367 -23.62 -21.61 -30.65
CA ASP A 367 -24.57 -22.68 -30.29
C ASP A 367 -24.03 -23.69 -29.29
N LYS A 368 -22.70 -23.72 -29.10
CA LYS A 368 -21.99 -24.67 -28.21
C LYS A 368 -22.23 -24.44 -26.70
N THR A 369 -22.88 -23.36 -26.31
CA THR A 369 -23.13 -23.06 -24.88
C THR A 369 -24.62 -22.95 -24.54
N THR A 370 -25.47 -23.32 -25.46
CA THR A 370 -26.93 -23.22 -25.32
C THR A 370 -27.51 -24.39 -24.55
N ASP A 371 -26.91 -25.57 -24.69
CA ASP A 371 -27.36 -26.81 -24.04
C ASP A 371 -26.36 -27.22 -22.93
N PRO A 372 -26.75 -27.12 -21.66
CA PRO A 372 -25.88 -27.52 -20.56
C PRO A 372 -25.67 -29.03 -20.43
N ASP A 373 -26.46 -29.87 -21.11
CA ASP A 373 -26.30 -31.31 -21.08
C ASP A 373 -25.18 -31.80 -22.03
N ILE A 374 -24.79 -30.96 -22.99
CA ILE A 374 -23.66 -31.27 -23.89
C ILE A 374 -22.38 -30.63 -23.34
N LYS A 375 -21.30 -31.43 -23.24
CA LYS A 375 -19.98 -30.96 -22.79
C LYS A 375 -19.00 -30.96 -23.95
N TYR A 376 -18.13 -29.95 -23.99
CA TYR A 376 -17.14 -29.80 -25.05
C TYR A 376 -15.76 -29.57 -24.49
N LEU A 377 -14.76 -30.26 -25.04
CA LEU A 377 -13.35 -29.90 -24.97
C LEU A 377 -12.95 -29.44 -26.37
N ARG A 378 -12.78 -28.11 -26.57
CA ARG A 378 -12.57 -27.54 -27.91
C ARG A 378 -11.43 -26.53 -27.91
N THR A 379 -10.58 -26.60 -28.91
CA THR A 379 -9.54 -25.60 -29.17
C THR A 379 -10.05 -24.54 -30.13
N LYS A 380 -9.39 -23.37 -30.19
CA LYS A 380 -9.71 -22.31 -31.18
C LYS A 380 -9.56 -22.77 -32.64
N TYR A 381 -8.84 -23.86 -32.89
CA TYR A 381 -8.65 -24.43 -34.21
C TYR A 381 -9.73 -25.46 -34.59
N GLY A 382 -10.82 -25.55 -33.83
CA GLY A 382 -11.92 -26.44 -34.12
C GLY A 382 -11.68 -27.91 -33.78
N LYS A 383 -10.56 -28.27 -33.11
CA LYS A 383 -10.35 -29.62 -32.59
C LYS A 383 -11.21 -29.81 -31.37
N GLU A 384 -12.04 -30.87 -31.32
CA GLU A 384 -13.10 -31.01 -30.32
C GLU A 384 -13.29 -32.44 -29.85
N ILE A 385 -13.58 -32.61 -28.57
CA ILE A 385 -14.24 -33.80 -28.03
C ILE A 385 -15.58 -33.34 -27.48
N LYS A 386 -16.68 -33.89 -28.01
CA LYS A 386 -18.05 -33.62 -27.59
C LYS A 386 -18.56 -34.83 -26.79
N PHE A 387 -19.20 -34.56 -25.65
CA PHE A 387 -19.96 -35.54 -24.87
C PHE A 387 -21.42 -35.11 -24.89
N ALA A 388 -22.28 -35.87 -25.50
CA ALA A 388 -23.73 -35.70 -25.48
C ALA A 388 -24.39 -36.87 -24.76
N LYS A 389 -25.70 -36.90 -24.65
CA LYS A 389 -26.44 -37.90 -23.90
C LYS A 389 -26.22 -39.31 -24.46
N ASP A 390 -26.25 -39.44 -25.77
CA ASP A 390 -26.24 -40.71 -26.48
C ASP A 390 -25.03 -40.89 -27.39
N GLU A 391 -24.09 -39.93 -27.42
CA GLU A 391 -22.92 -40.00 -28.28
C GLU A 391 -21.68 -39.30 -27.72
N ILE A 392 -20.50 -39.80 -28.11
CA ILE A 392 -19.20 -39.15 -28.00
C ILE A 392 -18.67 -38.91 -29.40
N VAL A 393 -18.25 -37.65 -29.69
CA VAL A 393 -17.69 -37.32 -31.01
C VAL A 393 -16.31 -36.70 -30.83
N ILE A 394 -15.29 -37.26 -31.50
CA ILE A 394 -13.94 -36.71 -31.59
C ILE A 394 -13.79 -36.10 -32.98
N THR A 395 -13.69 -34.80 -33.07
CA THR A 395 -13.66 -34.03 -34.32
C THR A 395 -12.29 -33.44 -34.58
N CYS A 396 -11.72 -33.69 -35.74
CA CYS A 396 -10.53 -33.01 -36.22
C CYS A 396 -10.85 -31.80 -37.10
N VAL A 397 -11.81 -31.96 -38.00
CA VAL A 397 -12.40 -30.90 -38.86
C VAL A 397 -13.91 -31.10 -38.87
N ASP A 398 -14.67 -30.07 -38.52
CA ASP A 398 -16.12 -30.13 -38.45
C ASP A 398 -16.71 -30.67 -39.79
N HIS A 399 -17.55 -31.71 -39.71
CA HIS A 399 -18.21 -32.38 -40.83
C HIS A 399 -17.30 -33.04 -41.87
N GLU A 400 -15.98 -32.99 -41.75
CA GLU A 400 -15.04 -33.55 -42.72
C GLU A 400 -14.21 -34.71 -42.16
N MET A 401 -13.97 -34.72 -40.83
CA MET A 401 -13.13 -35.75 -40.21
C MET A 401 -13.50 -35.92 -38.74
N TYR A 402 -14.10 -37.06 -38.41
CA TYR A 402 -14.50 -37.38 -37.04
C TYR A 402 -14.56 -38.88 -36.77
N ILE A 403 -14.57 -39.22 -35.48
CA ILE A 403 -14.93 -40.54 -34.94
C ILE A 403 -16.13 -40.28 -34.01
N LYS A 404 -17.21 -41.02 -34.26
CA LYS A 404 -18.44 -40.95 -33.50
C LYS A 404 -18.76 -42.31 -32.89
N LEU A 405 -19.04 -42.29 -31.58
CA LEU A 405 -19.54 -43.46 -30.84
C LEU A 405 -20.96 -43.11 -30.42
N ASN A 406 -21.96 -43.87 -30.88
CA ASN A 406 -23.35 -43.63 -30.63
C ASN A 406 -24.03 -44.89 -30.08
N GLU A 407 -24.82 -44.77 -29.04
CA GLU A 407 -25.44 -45.90 -28.34
C GLU A 407 -26.37 -46.73 -29.26
N THR A 408 -27.02 -46.08 -30.23
CA THR A 408 -27.99 -46.74 -31.11
C THR A 408 -27.40 -47.13 -32.45
N SER A 409 -26.62 -46.26 -33.08
CA SER A 409 -26.10 -46.48 -34.45
C SER A 409 -24.70 -47.10 -34.49
N GLY A 410 -24.05 -47.25 -33.32
CA GLY A 410 -22.73 -47.88 -33.25
C GLY A 410 -21.59 -46.89 -33.49
N ILE A 411 -20.52 -47.34 -34.16
CA ILE A 411 -19.27 -46.60 -34.37
C ILE A 411 -19.19 -46.15 -35.84
N GLU A 412 -18.97 -44.84 -36.04
CA GLU A 412 -18.78 -44.23 -37.34
C GLU A 412 -17.40 -43.55 -37.40
N ILE A 413 -16.60 -43.88 -38.43
CA ILE A 413 -15.34 -43.21 -38.74
C ILE A 413 -15.50 -42.58 -40.12
N PHE A 414 -15.48 -41.27 -40.16
CA PHE A 414 -15.66 -40.49 -41.37
C PHE A 414 -14.45 -39.63 -41.68
N SER A 415 -14.02 -39.62 -42.95
CA SER A 415 -12.94 -38.74 -43.40
C SER A 415 -13.09 -38.42 -44.88
N THR A 416 -12.92 -37.15 -45.25
CA THR A 416 -12.76 -36.71 -46.65
C THR A 416 -11.33 -36.96 -47.19
N LYS A 417 -10.42 -37.47 -46.36
CA LYS A 417 -9.05 -37.86 -46.67
C LYS A 417 -8.89 -39.37 -46.52
N PRO A 418 -7.83 -39.99 -47.09
CA PRO A 418 -7.61 -41.43 -46.96
C PRO A 418 -7.54 -41.86 -45.48
N ILE A 419 -8.17 -42.98 -45.17
CA ILE A 419 -8.07 -43.67 -43.89
C ILE A 419 -7.07 -44.78 -44.05
N GLN A 420 -6.02 -44.83 -43.23
CA GLN A 420 -5.04 -45.88 -43.17
C GLN A 420 -5.16 -46.68 -41.89
N VAL A 421 -5.32 -47.96 -41.97
CA VAL A 421 -5.35 -48.87 -40.82
C VAL A 421 -4.12 -49.76 -40.91
N ASN A 422 -3.18 -49.62 -40.01
CA ASN A 422 -1.96 -50.40 -39.96
C ASN A 422 -1.92 -51.21 -38.66
N SER A 423 -1.53 -52.49 -38.76
CA SER A 423 -1.30 -53.32 -37.58
C SER A 423 0.01 -54.10 -37.80
N HIS A 424 0.74 -54.33 -36.71
CA HIS A 424 1.90 -55.23 -36.72
C HIS A 424 1.49 -56.71 -36.71
N GLU A 425 0.22 -57.00 -36.43
CA GLU A 425 -0.40 -58.30 -36.41
C GLU A 425 -1.63 -58.34 -37.34
N ASN A 426 -2.43 -59.38 -37.26
CA ASN A 426 -3.62 -59.50 -38.08
C ASN A 426 -4.70 -58.48 -37.81
N ILE A 427 -5.33 -57.97 -38.85
CA ILE A 427 -6.57 -57.15 -38.75
C ILE A 427 -7.72 -58.14 -39.09
N SER A 428 -8.63 -58.35 -38.15
CA SER A 428 -9.85 -59.13 -38.35
C SER A 428 -11.05 -58.20 -38.38
N ILE A 429 -11.83 -58.24 -39.45
CA ILE A 429 -13.10 -57.50 -39.57
C ILE A 429 -14.18 -58.54 -39.72
N GLN A 430 -15.12 -58.65 -38.81
CA GLN A 430 -16.27 -59.56 -38.84
C GLN A 430 -17.55 -58.76 -39.02
N SER A 431 -18.46 -59.19 -39.83
CA SER A 431 -19.78 -58.60 -40.06
C SER A 431 -20.84 -59.24 -39.19
#